data_b6480a9b5fc6e56db670f6215903314d
#
_entry.id   b6480a9b5fc6e56db670f6215903314d
#
_cell.length_a   1.000
_cell.length_b   1.000
_cell.length_c   1.000
_cell.angle_alpha   90.00
_cell.angle_beta   90.00
_cell.angle_gamma   90.00
#
_symmetry.space_group_name_H-M   'P 1'
#
loop_
_entity.id
_entity.type
_entity.pdbx_description
1 polymer ?
#
loop_
_entity_poly.entity_id
_entity_poly.type
_entity_poly.pdbx_seq_one_letter_code
_entity_poly.pdbx_strand_id
1 'polypeptide(L)'
;GKSNGKKNRNVKRTIIKIIGFMIIAFFVLLLLGILLFAYYAWKAPAFSESKLDDPIPAKIYDKNGELVKTLDNGQRHEHVNIKDVPKDMKNAVLATEDNRFYQHGALDYKRLFGAIGKNLTGGFGSQGASTLTQQVVKDSFLTQQKSIGRKAQEAYLSYRLEQEYSKDEIFQVYMNKIYYSDGVTGIKAAAKYYFNKDMKDLNLAEEAYLAGLPQVPNLYNIYNNPKEANNRKDTVLYLMHKHNRINDKQYADAKKIDLKANLVERTKKERQVTGNEKNPEYDSYVNFVQSELMNNKYFKDKNLGSVLQSGIKIYTNMDKDVQQTLQDRINNGSFYKNEDQQVGATILDSKTGGLVAISGGRNYKNVVERNQATDPHPTGSSLKPFLAYGPAIENMKWSTNHAVQDESSYWVDGS
;
A
#
# COMPACT_ATOMS: atom_id res chain seq x y z
N GLY A 1 -76.92 3.80 8.37
CA GLY A 1 -75.81 4.72 8.71
C GLY A 1 -74.83 4.22 9.77
N LYS A 2 -75.08 3.10 10.49
CA LYS A 2 -74.22 2.62 11.60
C LYS A 2 -73.04 1.65 11.18
N SER A 3 -73.08 1.10 9.98
CA SER A 3 -72.08 0.11 9.53
C SER A 3 -70.77 0.74 9.04
N ASN A 4 -70.80 1.91 8.37
CA ASN A 4 -69.60 2.58 7.84
C ASN A 4 -68.69 3.18 8.93
N GLY A 5 -69.26 3.60 10.07
CA GLY A 5 -68.45 4.17 11.19
C GLY A 5 -67.59 3.16 11.92
N LYS A 6 -68.03 1.89 12.09
CA LYS A 6 -67.23 0.81 12.71
C LYS A 6 -66.08 0.36 11.81
N LYS A 7 -66.31 0.26 10.50
CA LYS A 7 -65.26 -0.12 9.54
C LYS A 7 -64.13 0.89 9.48
N ASN A 8 -64.45 2.18 9.45
CA ASN A 8 -63.47 3.28 9.44
C ASN A 8 -62.65 3.36 10.75
N ARG A 9 -63.27 3.04 11.90
CA ARG A 9 -62.62 3.02 13.23
C ARG A 9 -61.62 1.86 13.36
N ASN A 10 -61.94 0.70 12.77
CA ASN A 10 -61.05 -0.45 12.77
C ASN A 10 -59.87 -0.21 11.84
N VAL A 11 -60.06 0.38 10.66
CA VAL A 11 -58.98 0.76 9.73
C VAL A 11 -58.03 1.76 10.38
N LYS A 12 -58.53 2.82 11.05
CA LYS A 12 -57.69 3.76 11.79
C LYS A 12 -56.85 3.09 12.90
N ARG A 13 -57.47 2.17 13.68
CA ARG A 13 -56.73 1.41 14.70
C ARG A 13 -55.63 0.50 14.11
N THR A 14 -55.91 -0.14 12.98
CA THR A 14 -54.93 -0.97 12.29
C THR A 14 -53.77 -0.14 11.76
N ILE A 15 -54.03 1.03 11.17
CA ILE A 15 -52.98 1.96 10.68
C ILE A 15 -52.11 2.43 11.86
N ILE A 16 -52.72 2.82 13.01
CA ILE A 16 -51.95 3.23 14.19
C ILE A 16 -51.06 2.08 14.71
N LYS A 17 -51.55 0.84 14.73
CA LYS A 17 -50.74 -0.33 15.12
C LYS A 17 -49.57 -0.56 14.15
N ILE A 18 -49.79 -0.44 12.82
CA ILE A 18 -48.74 -0.57 11.83
C ILE A 18 -47.69 0.53 11.99
N ILE A 19 -48.11 1.77 12.16
CA ILE A 19 -47.19 2.89 12.42
C ILE A 19 -46.40 2.66 13.75
N GLY A 20 -47.08 2.23 14.81
CA GLY A 20 -46.43 1.88 16.07
C GLY A 20 -45.37 0.77 15.91
N PHE A 21 -45.72 -0.29 15.16
CA PHE A 21 -44.78 -1.36 14.83
C PHE A 21 -43.59 -0.87 14.02
N MET A 22 -43.83 -0.02 13.00
CA MET A 22 -42.74 0.55 12.20
C MET A 22 -41.79 1.42 13.03
N ILE A 23 -42.34 2.20 13.98
CA ILE A 23 -41.52 3.02 14.90
C ILE A 23 -40.68 2.12 15.80
N ILE A 24 -41.25 1.07 16.38
CA ILE A 24 -40.52 0.11 17.22
C ILE A 24 -39.44 -0.58 16.41
N ALA A 25 -39.77 -1.08 15.21
CA ALA A 25 -38.80 -1.72 14.30
C ALA A 25 -37.66 -0.76 13.95
N PHE A 26 -37.96 0.52 13.70
CA PHE A 26 -36.94 1.53 13.44
C PHE A 26 -35.98 1.70 14.62
N PHE A 27 -36.52 1.81 15.86
CA PHE A 27 -35.64 1.94 17.03
C PHE A 27 -34.83 0.68 17.34
N VAL A 28 -35.38 -0.50 17.09
CA VAL A 28 -34.65 -1.76 17.23
C VAL A 28 -33.51 -1.80 16.21
N LEU A 29 -33.76 -1.48 14.96
CA LEU A 29 -32.71 -1.41 13.91
C LEU A 29 -31.65 -0.36 14.24
N LEU A 30 -32.05 0.80 14.74
CA LEU A 30 -31.14 1.85 15.20
C LEU A 30 -30.25 1.34 16.35
N LEU A 31 -30.81 0.67 17.33
CA LEU A 31 -30.07 0.10 18.46
C LEU A 31 -29.08 -0.96 17.98
N LEU A 32 -29.50 -1.86 17.09
CA LEU A 32 -28.62 -2.87 16.50
C LEU A 32 -27.48 -2.20 15.71
N GLY A 33 -27.76 -1.14 14.98
CA GLY A 33 -26.75 -0.34 14.27
C GLY A 33 -25.72 0.28 15.22
N ILE A 34 -26.17 0.84 16.33
CA ILE A 34 -25.29 1.41 17.38
C ILE A 34 -24.41 0.32 18.02
N LEU A 35 -25.00 -0.83 18.36
CA LEU A 35 -24.24 -1.95 18.94
C LEU A 35 -23.20 -2.49 17.98
N LEU A 36 -23.55 -2.62 16.70
CA LEU A 36 -22.62 -3.05 15.66
C LEU A 36 -21.48 -2.04 15.47
N PHE A 37 -21.81 -0.75 15.46
CA PHE A 37 -20.80 0.31 15.40
C PHE A 37 -19.86 0.26 16.61
N ALA A 38 -20.40 0.15 17.81
CA ALA A 38 -19.62 0.05 19.06
C ALA A 38 -18.69 -1.18 19.05
N TYR A 39 -19.17 -2.32 18.55
CA TYR A 39 -18.37 -3.53 18.39
C TYR A 39 -17.16 -3.30 17.45
N TYR A 40 -17.38 -2.68 16.28
CA TYR A 40 -16.28 -2.41 15.35
C TYR A 40 -15.36 -1.29 15.83
N ALA A 41 -15.89 -0.27 16.53
CA ALA A 41 -15.08 0.76 17.17
C ALA A 41 -14.16 0.17 18.25
N TRP A 42 -14.65 -0.76 19.06
CA TRP A 42 -13.84 -1.49 20.03
C TRP A 42 -12.73 -2.35 19.38
N LYS A 43 -13.00 -2.92 18.21
CA LYS A 43 -12.01 -3.66 17.40
C LYS A 43 -11.11 -2.78 16.55
N ALA A 44 -11.25 -1.48 16.59
CA ALA A 44 -10.38 -0.58 15.84
C ALA A 44 -8.92 -0.71 16.31
N PRO A 45 -7.94 -0.58 15.39
CA PRO A 45 -6.53 -0.52 15.78
C PRO A 45 -6.29 0.58 16.80
N ALA A 46 -5.30 0.37 17.68
CA ALA A 46 -4.87 1.41 18.60
C ALA A 46 -4.44 2.66 17.82
N PHE A 47 -4.92 3.80 18.27
CA PHE A 47 -4.48 5.09 17.76
C PHE A 47 -3.00 5.29 18.16
N SER A 48 -2.16 5.67 17.22
CA SER A 48 -0.72 5.89 17.43
C SER A 48 -0.26 7.05 16.57
N GLU A 49 0.31 8.08 17.18
CA GLU A 49 0.89 9.23 16.50
C GLU A 49 1.95 8.82 15.47
N SER A 50 2.78 7.84 15.79
CA SER A 50 3.82 7.34 14.89
C SER A 50 3.31 6.83 13.54
N LYS A 51 2.01 6.54 13.44
CA LYS A 51 1.37 6.19 12.16
C LYS A 51 0.97 7.39 11.32
N LEU A 52 0.95 8.57 11.92
CA LEU A 52 0.70 9.84 11.23
C LEU A 52 2.00 10.50 10.77
N ASP A 53 3.13 10.13 11.38
CA ASP A 53 4.45 10.58 10.96
C ASP A 53 4.77 10.10 9.54
N ASP A 54 5.77 10.73 8.94
CA ASP A 54 6.28 10.32 7.65
C ASP A 54 6.74 8.87 7.69
N PRO A 55 6.55 8.11 6.60
CA PRO A 55 7.01 6.73 6.57
C PRO A 55 8.51 6.66 6.79
N ILE A 56 8.93 5.95 7.82
CA ILE A 56 10.33 5.69 8.11
C ILE A 56 10.71 4.39 7.41
N PRO A 57 11.62 4.40 6.43
CA PRO A 57 12.00 3.19 5.73
C PRO A 57 12.67 2.19 6.66
N ALA A 58 12.34 0.91 6.48
CA ALA A 58 13.03 -0.18 7.15
C ALA A 58 14.50 -0.22 6.72
N LYS A 59 15.38 -0.68 7.59
CA LYS A 59 16.82 -0.78 7.33
C LYS A 59 17.30 -2.20 7.59
N ILE A 60 18.09 -2.74 6.67
CA ILE A 60 18.77 -4.03 6.81
C ILE A 60 20.21 -3.77 7.24
N TYR A 61 20.64 -4.51 8.22
CA TYR A 61 21.99 -4.48 8.77
C TYR A 61 22.65 -5.85 8.64
N ASP A 62 23.96 -5.88 8.42
CA ASP A 62 24.77 -7.09 8.35
C ASP A 62 25.08 -7.69 9.74
N LYS A 63 25.88 -8.75 9.77
CA LYS A 63 26.30 -9.43 10.99
C LYS A 63 27.08 -8.52 11.97
N ASN A 64 27.68 -7.45 11.48
CA ASN A 64 28.47 -6.49 12.28
C ASN A 64 27.64 -5.28 12.72
N GLY A 65 26.34 -5.21 12.33
CA GLY A 65 25.48 -4.06 12.57
C GLY A 65 25.73 -2.89 11.60
N GLU A 66 26.41 -3.11 10.49
CA GLU A 66 26.60 -2.12 9.45
C GLU A 66 25.42 -2.10 8.48
N LEU A 67 25.04 -0.90 8.03
CA LEU A 67 23.92 -0.74 7.10
C LEU A 67 24.22 -1.43 5.75
N VAL A 68 23.35 -2.35 5.36
CA VAL A 68 23.34 -3.02 4.06
C VAL A 68 22.48 -2.24 3.07
N LYS A 69 21.22 -2.01 3.44
CA LYS A 69 20.24 -1.36 2.57
C LYS A 69 19.14 -0.68 3.38
N THR A 70 18.72 0.48 2.90
CA THR A 70 17.47 1.11 3.32
C THR A 70 16.37 0.63 2.38
N LEU A 71 15.28 0.07 2.93
CA LEU A 71 14.15 -0.45 2.17
C LEU A 71 13.09 0.64 2.01
N ASP A 72 13.43 1.70 1.32
CA ASP A 72 12.52 2.78 0.97
C ASP A 72 11.60 2.42 -0.21
N ASN A 73 11.73 1.23 -0.77
CA ASN A 73 11.08 0.78 -2.01
C ASN A 73 11.30 1.75 -3.17
N GLY A 74 12.42 2.50 -3.16
CA GLY A 74 12.66 3.61 -4.08
C GLY A 74 11.61 4.70 -3.94
N GLN A 75 10.87 4.78 -2.83
CA GLN A 75 9.88 5.82 -2.59
C GLN A 75 10.58 7.17 -2.52
N ARG A 76 10.16 8.04 -3.41
CA ARG A 76 10.53 9.44 -3.40
C ARG A 76 9.59 10.13 -2.43
N HIS A 77 10.10 10.49 -1.26
CA HIS A 77 9.34 11.20 -0.23
C HIS A 77 10.11 12.43 0.24
N GLU A 78 9.43 13.57 0.29
CA GLU A 78 9.94 14.78 0.89
C GLU A 78 8.85 15.42 1.74
N HIS A 79 9.15 15.68 3.01
CA HIS A 79 8.22 16.32 3.93
C HIS A 79 7.94 17.78 3.54
N VAL A 80 6.69 18.19 3.72
CA VAL A 80 6.25 19.58 3.59
C VAL A 80 5.46 20.03 4.81
N ASN A 81 5.74 21.25 5.26
CA ASN A 81 4.88 21.91 6.23
C ASN A 81 3.68 22.53 5.52
N ILE A 82 2.50 22.48 6.11
CA ILE A 82 1.27 23.04 5.51
C ILE A 82 1.38 24.53 5.19
N LYS A 83 2.21 25.28 5.93
CA LYS A 83 2.46 26.70 5.69
C LYS A 83 3.19 26.96 4.37
N ASP A 84 3.98 25.99 3.91
CA ASP A 84 4.78 26.09 2.69
C ASP A 84 4.01 25.58 1.45
N VAL A 85 2.81 25.03 1.63
CA VAL A 85 1.94 24.59 0.52
C VAL A 85 1.25 25.81 -0.09
N PRO A 86 1.38 26.06 -1.42
CA PRO A 86 0.74 27.17 -2.09
C PRO A 86 -0.79 27.18 -1.91
N LYS A 87 -1.38 28.37 -1.90
CA LYS A 87 -2.83 28.54 -1.73
C LYS A 87 -3.64 27.81 -2.80
N ASP A 88 -3.21 27.89 -4.06
CA ASP A 88 -3.93 27.29 -5.16
C ASP A 88 -3.82 25.77 -5.14
N MET A 89 -2.69 25.21 -4.71
CA MET A 89 -2.56 23.79 -4.43
C MET A 89 -3.52 23.32 -3.31
N LYS A 90 -3.60 24.04 -2.18
CA LYS A 90 -4.58 23.77 -1.12
C LYS A 90 -6.00 23.80 -1.66
N ASN A 91 -6.32 24.82 -2.45
CA ASN A 91 -7.62 25.01 -3.08
C ASN A 91 -7.96 23.88 -4.04
N ALA A 92 -7.00 23.41 -4.84
CA ALA A 92 -7.18 22.30 -5.78
C ALA A 92 -7.51 20.99 -5.05
N VAL A 93 -6.75 20.65 -4.00
CA VAL A 93 -7.01 19.46 -3.18
C VAL A 93 -8.37 19.56 -2.48
N LEU A 94 -8.67 20.70 -1.84
CA LEU A 94 -9.94 20.88 -1.16
C LEU A 94 -11.13 20.81 -2.11
N ALA A 95 -11.04 21.47 -3.27
CA ALA A 95 -12.12 21.46 -4.27
C ALA A 95 -12.42 20.05 -4.78
N THR A 96 -11.40 19.20 -4.84
CA THR A 96 -11.47 17.85 -5.39
C THR A 96 -11.91 16.82 -4.36
N GLU A 97 -11.30 16.84 -3.18
CA GLU A 97 -11.45 15.80 -2.18
C GLU A 97 -12.51 16.15 -1.13
N ASP A 98 -12.46 17.37 -0.60
CA ASP A 98 -13.32 17.78 0.50
C ASP A 98 -13.50 19.29 0.58
N ASN A 99 -14.34 19.85 -0.28
CA ASN A 99 -14.51 21.30 -0.41
C ASN A 99 -14.93 22.01 0.87
N ARG A 100 -15.54 21.30 1.81
CA ARG A 100 -16.01 21.83 3.10
C ARG A 100 -15.19 21.34 4.29
N PHE A 101 -13.99 20.86 4.09
CA PHE A 101 -13.13 20.26 5.10
C PHE A 101 -13.02 21.06 6.40
N TYR A 102 -12.89 22.38 6.28
CA TYR A 102 -12.82 23.28 7.44
C TYR A 102 -14.18 23.63 8.07
N GLN A 103 -15.30 23.14 7.50
CA GLN A 103 -16.67 23.50 7.92
C GLN A 103 -17.43 22.35 8.58
N HIS A 104 -16.89 21.16 8.56
CA HIS A 104 -17.49 19.98 9.18
C HIS A 104 -16.50 19.28 10.11
N GLY A 105 -16.97 18.35 10.94
CA GLY A 105 -16.11 17.49 11.76
C GLY A 105 -15.57 16.29 10.99
N ALA A 106 -15.21 15.24 11.70
CA ALA A 106 -14.65 14.00 11.15
C ALA A 106 -15.48 13.38 10.01
N LEU A 107 -16.80 13.55 10.09
CA LEU A 107 -17.78 13.11 9.10
C LEU A 107 -18.54 14.31 8.54
N ASP A 108 -18.70 14.36 7.22
CA ASP A 108 -19.59 15.32 6.57
C ASP A 108 -21.01 14.75 6.45
N TYR A 109 -21.83 14.98 7.48
CA TYR A 109 -23.21 14.48 7.50
C TYR A 109 -24.06 15.01 6.34
N LYS A 110 -23.88 16.26 5.90
CA LYS A 110 -24.64 16.81 4.76
C LYS A 110 -24.31 16.03 3.47
N ARG A 111 -23.04 15.72 3.26
CA ARG A 111 -22.58 14.94 2.11
C ARG A 111 -23.03 13.49 2.22
N LEU A 112 -23.01 12.91 3.42
CA LEU A 112 -23.47 11.54 3.67
C LEU A 112 -24.96 11.37 3.36
N PHE A 113 -25.83 12.24 3.88
CA PHE A 113 -27.25 12.20 3.60
C PHE A 113 -27.58 12.55 2.14
N GLY A 114 -26.83 13.48 1.54
CA GLY A 114 -26.96 13.80 0.10
C GLY A 114 -26.58 12.63 -0.81
N ALA A 115 -25.57 11.85 -0.42
CA ALA A 115 -25.17 10.64 -1.16
C ALA A 115 -26.22 9.52 -1.05
N ILE A 116 -26.82 9.33 0.13
CA ILE A 116 -27.91 8.37 0.35
C ILE A 116 -29.11 8.74 -0.55
N GLY A 117 -29.51 10.01 -0.60
CA GLY A 117 -30.62 10.49 -1.43
C GLY A 117 -30.35 10.28 -2.93
N LYS A 118 -29.15 10.55 -3.41
CA LYS A 118 -28.77 10.37 -4.83
C LYS A 118 -28.60 8.90 -5.21
N ASN A 119 -28.13 8.04 -4.30
CA ASN A 119 -28.00 6.59 -4.54
C ASN A 119 -29.37 5.90 -4.65
N LEU A 120 -30.41 6.45 -4.03
CA LEU A 120 -31.78 5.97 -4.20
C LEU A 120 -32.39 6.31 -5.58
N THR A 121 -31.85 7.34 -6.26
CA THR A 121 -32.39 7.82 -7.54
C THR A 121 -31.46 7.63 -8.74
N GLY A 122 -30.16 7.42 -8.55
CA GLY A 122 -29.17 7.48 -9.63
C GLY A 122 -28.09 6.38 -9.63
N GLY A 123 -28.22 5.33 -8.83
CA GLY A 123 -27.25 4.20 -8.80
C GLY A 123 -26.09 4.39 -7.83
N PHE A 124 -25.60 3.27 -7.31
CA PHE A 124 -24.50 3.22 -6.31
C PHE A 124 -23.18 3.76 -6.88
N GLY A 125 -22.57 4.74 -6.22
CA GLY A 125 -21.16 5.09 -6.41
C GLY A 125 -20.85 6.43 -7.08
N SER A 126 -21.81 7.30 -7.35
CA SER A 126 -21.61 8.54 -8.12
C SER A 126 -20.92 9.70 -7.39
N GLN A 127 -20.74 9.65 -6.08
CA GLN A 127 -19.95 10.63 -5.31
C GLN A 127 -19.22 9.98 -4.14
N GLY A 128 -17.90 10.20 -4.03
CA GLY A 128 -17.13 9.82 -2.85
C GLY A 128 -17.61 10.61 -1.62
N ALA A 129 -18.13 9.92 -0.61
CA ALA A 129 -18.67 10.53 0.61
C ALA A 129 -17.63 10.65 1.74
N SER A 130 -16.42 10.16 1.54
CA SER A 130 -15.36 10.18 2.56
C SER A 130 -14.72 11.56 2.69
N THR A 131 -14.46 12.00 3.92
CA THR A 131 -13.74 13.25 4.23
C THR A 131 -12.22 13.06 4.08
N LEU A 132 -11.46 14.17 4.03
CA LEU A 132 -9.99 14.11 4.10
C LEU A 132 -9.51 13.40 5.36
N THR A 133 -10.11 13.68 6.51
CA THR A 133 -9.82 12.98 7.77
C THR A 133 -9.99 11.48 7.65
N GLN A 134 -11.08 11.01 7.01
CA GLN A 134 -11.31 9.59 6.78
C GLN A 134 -10.27 8.97 5.83
N GLN A 135 -9.77 9.72 4.85
CA GLN A 135 -8.72 9.23 3.97
C GLN A 135 -7.39 9.07 4.72
N VAL A 136 -7.00 10.07 5.53
CA VAL A 136 -5.81 9.97 6.39
C VAL A 136 -5.88 8.75 7.30
N VAL A 137 -7.02 8.54 7.96
CA VAL A 137 -7.24 7.39 8.85
C VAL A 137 -7.15 6.06 8.08
N LYS A 138 -7.83 5.98 6.95
CA LYS A 138 -7.82 4.78 6.10
C LYS A 138 -6.39 4.39 5.72
N ASP A 139 -5.59 5.36 5.27
CA ASP A 139 -4.25 5.11 4.74
C ASP A 139 -3.19 4.91 5.85
N SER A 140 -3.42 5.46 7.06
CA SER A 140 -2.50 5.35 8.19
C SER A 140 -2.79 4.17 9.12
N PHE A 141 -4.05 3.79 9.33
CA PHE A 141 -4.44 2.86 10.39
C PHE A 141 -5.14 1.58 9.89
N LEU A 142 -5.72 1.59 8.67
CA LEU A 142 -6.63 0.53 8.24
C LEU A 142 -6.09 -0.24 7.03
N THR A 143 -6.65 -1.43 6.80
CA THR A 143 -6.34 -2.23 5.61
C THR A 143 -7.14 -1.74 4.40
N GLN A 144 -6.68 -2.09 3.19
CA GLN A 144 -7.36 -1.72 1.94
C GLN A 144 -8.64 -2.54 1.65
N GLN A 145 -8.90 -3.62 2.40
CA GLN A 145 -10.10 -4.43 2.22
C GLN A 145 -11.37 -3.63 2.56
N LYS A 146 -12.30 -3.57 1.61
CA LYS A 146 -13.56 -2.87 1.78
C LYS A 146 -14.54 -3.73 2.58
N SER A 147 -14.95 -3.26 3.76
CA SER A 147 -16.01 -3.87 4.59
C SER A 147 -16.79 -2.82 5.37
N ILE A 148 -17.98 -3.18 5.82
CA ILE A 148 -18.81 -2.33 6.72
C ILE A 148 -18.05 -2.08 8.02
N GLY A 149 -17.42 -3.12 8.58
CA GLY A 149 -16.65 -3.01 9.81
C GLY A 149 -15.47 -2.04 9.68
N ARG A 150 -14.71 -2.11 8.56
CA ARG A 150 -13.65 -1.15 8.28
C ARG A 150 -14.19 0.29 8.18
N LYS A 151 -15.37 0.48 7.57
CA LYS A 151 -15.97 1.83 7.46
C LYS A 151 -16.40 2.38 8.81
N ALA A 152 -16.88 1.53 9.72
CA ALA A 152 -17.18 1.91 11.11
C ALA A 152 -15.91 2.28 11.88
N GLN A 153 -14.83 1.49 11.73
CA GLN A 153 -13.53 1.81 12.33
C GLN A 153 -12.94 3.12 11.79
N GLU A 154 -13.06 3.35 10.48
CA GLU A 154 -12.64 4.61 9.82
C GLU A 154 -13.38 5.80 10.43
N ALA A 155 -14.71 5.72 10.60
CA ALA A 155 -15.49 6.79 11.21
C ALA A 155 -15.08 7.06 12.67
N TYR A 156 -14.90 6.01 13.47
CA TYR A 156 -14.46 6.11 14.86
C TYR A 156 -13.07 6.74 14.99
N LEU A 157 -12.08 6.23 14.23
CA LEU A 157 -10.71 6.74 14.28
C LEU A 157 -10.62 8.17 13.73
N SER A 158 -11.45 8.53 12.74
CA SER A 158 -11.53 9.90 12.23
C SER A 158 -12.02 10.88 13.29
N TYR A 159 -13.01 10.46 14.08
CA TYR A 159 -13.46 11.25 15.23
C TYR A 159 -12.34 11.42 16.27
N ARG A 160 -11.61 10.34 16.60
CA ARG A 160 -10.47 10.39 17.51
C ARG A 160 -9.38 11.32 16.99
N LEU A 161 -9.04 11.23 15.70
CA LEU A 161 -8.02 12.08 15.05
C LEU A 161 -8.36 13.57 15.19
N GLU A 162 -9.61 13.97 14.97
CA GLU A 162 -10.04 15.37 15.10
C GLU A 162 -10.20 15.86 16.54
N GLN A 163 -10.15 14.99 17.54
CA GLN A 163 -10.03 15.40 18.93
C GLN A 163 -8.59 15.77 19.33
N GLU A 164 -7.62 15.20 18.67
CA GLU A 164 -6.20 15.31 19.02
C GLU A 164 -5.43 16.26 18.07
N TYR A 165 -5.89 16.42 16.81
CA TYR A 165 -5.22 17.20 15.78
C TYR A 165 -6.14 18.24 15.15
N SER A 166 -5.57 19.40 14.86
CA SER A 166 -6.26 20.47 14.11
C SER A 166 -6.45 20.07 12.63
N LYS A 167 -7.38 20.77 11.96
CA LYS A 167 -7.62 20.58 10.52
C LYS A 167 -6.34 20.80 9.68
N ASP A 168 -5.51 21.75 10.04
CA ASP A 168 -4.25 22.03 9.33
C ASP A 168 -3.25 20.89 9.51
N GLU A 169 -3.12 20.32 10.71
CA GLU A 169 -2.25 19.18 10.96
C GLU A 169 -2.74 17.95 10.20
N ILE A 170 -4.02 17.67 10.19
CA ILE A 170 -4.62 16.57 9.41
C ILE A 170 -4.38 16.78 7.91
N PHE A 171 -4.55 17.99 7.42
CA PHE A 171 -4.29 18.32 6.03
C PHE A 171 -2.80 18.18 5.67
N GLN A 172 -1.89 18.56 6.57
CA GLN A 172 -0.46 18.34 6.41
C GLN A 172 -0.12 16.85 6.30
N VAL A 173 -0.67 16.01 7.18
CA VAL A 173 -0.49 14.56 7.11
C VAL A 173 -1.01 14.01 5.77
N TYR A 174 -2.17 14.47 5.31
CA TYR A 174 -2.71 14.10 4.01
C TYR A 174 -1.72 14.43 2.89
N MET A 175 -1.24 15.67 2.81
CA MET A 175 -0.32 16.15 1.76
C MET A 175 1.01 15.38 1.73
N ASN A 176 1.46 14.89 2.87
CA ASN A 176 2.70 14.14 2.99
C ASN A 176 2.53 12.63 2.70
N LYS A 177 1.36 12.04 2.95
CA LYS A 177 1.15 10.59 2.84
C LYS A 177 0.50 10.13 1.55
N ILE A 178 -0.07 11.02 0.77
CA ILE A 178 -0.79 10.64 -0.44
C ILE A 178 0.15 10.07 -1.51
N TYR A 179 -0.30 9.03 -2.20
CA TYR A 179 0.45 8.35 -3.24
C TYR A 179 0.18 8.94 -4.62
N TYR A 180 1.24 9.21 -5.38
CA TYR A 180 1.22 9.90 -6.68
C TYR A 180 1.68 9.02 -7.86
N SER A 181 1.56 7.69 -7.77
CA SER A 181 2.09 6.74 -8.77
C SER A 181 3.63 6.68 -8.81
N ASP A 182 4.20 5.75 -9.55
CA ASP A 182 5.64 5.58 -9.79
C ASP A 182 6.52 5.64 -8.50
N GLY A 183 5.99 5.13 -7.37
CA GLY A 183 6.69 5.15 -6.08
C GLY A 183 6.84 6.51 -5.44
N VAL A 184 6.07 7.50 -5.88
CA VAL A 184 6.10 8.86 -5.34
C VAL A 184 5.05 9.04 -4.25
N THR A 185 5.47 9.48 -3.07
CA THR A 185 4.60 9.77 -1.92
C THR A 185 4.85 11.19 -1.42
N GLY A 186 3.77 11.92 -1.16
CA GLY A 186 3.81 13.31 -0.74
C GLY A 186 3.89 14.31 -1.90
N ILE A 187 3.22 15.44 -1.71
CA ILE A 187 3.04 16.45 -2.76
C ILE A 187 4.35 17.10 -3.20
N LYS A 188 5.27 17.34 -2.26
CA LYS A 188 6.56 17.97 -2.56
C LYS A 188 7.42 17.07 -3.45
N ALA A 189 7.47 15.77 -3.13
CA ALA A 189 8.15 14.79 -3.98
C ALA A 189 7.48 14.67 -5.35
N ALA A 190 6.14 14.76 -5.42
CA ALA A 190 5.40 14.72 -6.68
C ALA A 190 5.73 15.93 -7.57
N ALA A 191 5.79 17.15 -7.03
CA ALA A 191 6.18 18.36 -7.76
C ALA A 191 7.58 18.21 -8.38
N LYS A 192 8.55 17.71 -7.62
CA LYS A 192 9.90 17.42 -8.11
C LYS A 192 9.92 16.30 -9.15
N TYR A 193 9.17 15.24 -8.91
CA TYR A 193 9.15 14.07 -9.79
C TYR A 193 8.58 14.39 -11.16
N TYR A 194 7.40 15.00 -11.21
CA TYR A 194 6.71 15.25 -12.47
C TYR A 194 7.23 16.49 -13.21
N PHE A 195 7.58 17.56 -12.50
CA PHE A 195 7.88 18.87 -13.10
C PHE A 195 9.27 19.41 -12.77
N ASN A 196 10.04 18.77 -11.91
CA ASN A 196 11.33 19.26 -11.40
C ASN A 196 11.24 20.67 -10.81
N LYS A 197 10.11 21.01 -10.18
CA LYS A 197 9.82 22.30 -9.60
C LYS A 197 9.68 22.23 -8.08
N ASP A 198 9.95 23.33 -7.41
CA ASP A 198 9.41 23.56 -6.07
C ASP A 198 7.91 23.84 -6.16
N MET A 199 7.15 23.54 -5.12
CA MET A 199 5.69 23.70 -5.15
C MET A 199 5.26 25.14 -5.46
N LYS A 200 6.01 26.15 -4.97
CA LYS A 200 5.75 27.57 -5.22
C LYS A 200 5.91 27.99 -6.70
N ASP A 201 6.62 27.17 -7.50
CA ASP A 201 6.92 27.45 -8.91
C ASP A 201 5.99 26.67 -9.86
N LEU A 202 5.07 25.89 -9.31
CA LEU A 202 4.03 25.22 -10.08
C LEU A 202 3.02 26.22 -10.61
N ASN A 203 2.57 26.02 -11.85
CA ASN A 203 1.43 26.76 -12.37
C ASN A 203 0.11 26.08 -11.97
N LEU A 204 -1.00 26.79 -12.13
CA LEU A 204 -2.33 26.31 -11.72
C LEU A 204 -2.74 24.98 -12.37
N ALA A 205 -2.32 24.73 -13.62
CA ALA A 205 -2.61 23.47 -14.30
C ALA A 205 -1.84 22.29 -13.71
N GLU A 206 -0.58 22.50 -13.35
CA GLU A 206 0.28 21.52 -12.67
C GLU A 206 -0.24 21.21 -11.26
N GLU A 207 -0.65 22.25 -10.51
CA GLU A 207 -1.28 22.10 -9.19
C GLU A 207 -2.60 21.30 -9.28
N ALA A 208 -3.45 21.63 -10.25
CA ALA A 208 -4.70 20.92 -10.49
C ALA A 208 -4.46 19.46 -10.89
N TYR A 209 -3.45 19.17 -11.69
CA TYR A 209 -3.07 17.80 -12.05
C TYR A 209 -2.63 17.02 -10.82
N LEU A 210 -1.68 17.54 -10.04
CA LEU A 210 -1.20 16.87 -8.84
C LEU A 210 -2.32 16.66 -7.83
N ALA A 211 -3.22 17.64 -7.64
CA ALA A 211 -4.37 17.47 -6.76
C ALA A 211 -5.35 16.38 -7.24
N GLY A 212 -5.43 16.16 -8.55
CA GLY A 212 -6.34 15.18 -9.15
C GLY A 212 -5.81 13.76 -9.25
N LEU A 213 -4.50 13.60 -9.35
CA LEU A 213 -3.80 12.33 -9.57
C LEU A 213 -4.10 11.25 -8.52
N PRO A 214 -4.18 11.56 -7.21
CA PRO A 214 -4.35 10.56 -6.16
C PRO A 214 -5.64 9.75 -6.21
N GLN A 215 -6.67 10.19 -6.88
CA GLN A 215 -7.94 9.48 -6.96
C GLN A 215 -7.80 8.07 -7.58
N VAL A 216 -7.06 7.98 -8.70
CA VAL A 216 -6.70 6.73 -9.37
C VAL A 216 -5.30 6.90 -9.98
N PRO A 217 -4.23 6.81 -9.15
CA PRO A 217 -2.89 7.24 -9.54
C PRO A 217 -2.34 6.57 -10.80
N ASN A 218 -2.59 5.27 -10.99
CA ASN A 218 -2.10 4.56 -12.18
C ASN A 218 -2.86 4.94 -13.46
N LEU A 219 -4.15 5.27 -13.35
CA LEU A 219 -4.95 5.71 -14.49
C LEU A 219 -4.59 7.13 -14.92
N TYR A 220 -4.38 8.03 -13.95
CA TYR A 220 -4.08 9.43 -14.20
C TYR A 220 -2.59 9.74 -14.32
N ASN A 221 -1.72 8.72 -14.30
CA ASN A 221 -0.30 8.88 -14.54
C ASN A 221 -0.07 9.38 -15.97
N ILE A 222 0.46 10.60 -16.09
CA ILE A 222 0.63 11.29 -17.37
C ILE A 222 1.59 10.58 -18.33
N TYR A 223 2.57 9.86 -17.81
CA TYR A 223 3.51 9.08 -18.63
C TYR A 223 2.84 7.90 -19.33
N ASN A 224 1.81 7.32 -18.69
CA ASN A 224 1.10 6.16 -19.23
C ASN A 224 -0.15 6.57 -20.01
N ASN A 225 -0.90 7.55 -19.51
CA ASN A 225 -2.21 7.94 -19.99
C ASN A 225 -2.35 9.48 -20.09
N PRO A 226 -1.64 10.16 -21.02
CA PRO A 226 -1.61 11.63 -21.11
C PRO A 226 -3.00 12.25 -21.26
N LYS A 227 -3.89 11.60 -22.02
CA LYS A 227 -5.27 12.07 -22.24
C LYS A 227 -6.06 12.07 -20.92
N GLU A 228 -6.03 10.97 -20.18
CA GLU A 228 -6.74 10.85 -18.91
C GLU A 228 -6.18 11.79 -17.83
N ALA A 229 -4.87 12.01 -17.85
CA ALA A 229 -4.21 12.99 -16.98
C ALA A 229 -4.71 14.42 -17.24
N ASN A 230 -4.79 14.84 -18.52
CA ASN A 230 -5.31 16.16 -18.90
C ASN A 230 -6.81 16.27 -18.60
N ASN A 231 -7.62 15.24 -18.88
CA ASN A 231 -9.04 15.22 -18.53
C ASN A 231 -9.24 15.37 -17.00
N ARG A 232 -8.37 14.73 -16.20
CA ARG A 232 -8.44 14.84 -14.76
C ARG A 232 -8.05 16.22 -14.26
N LYS A 233 -6.99 16.82 -14.81
CA LYS A 233 -6.62 18.24 -14.58
C LYS A 233 -7.81 19.16 -14.85
N ASP A 234 -8.45 19.00 -16.00
CA ASP A 234 -9.61 19.81 -16.38
C ASP A 234 -10.80 19.64 -15.43
N THR A 235 -11.00 18.44 -14.93
CA THR A 235 -12.02 18.15 -13.91
C THR A 235 -11.73 18.89 -12.61
N VAL A 236 -10.48 18.91 -12.16
CA VAL A 236 -10.08 19.62 -10.96
C VAL A 236 -10.23 21.14 -11.14
N LEU A 237 -9.77 21.68 -12.25
CA LEU A 237 -9.96 23.11 -12.59
C LEU A 237 -11.45 23.50 -12.61
N TYR A 238 -12.32 22.66 -13.20
CA TYR A 238 -13.76 22.85 -13.16
C TYR A 238 -14.30 22.88 -11.73
N LEU A 239 -13.86 21.97 -10.85
CA LEU A 239 -14.28 21.94 -9.46
C LEU A 239 -13.79 23.17 -8.68
N MET A 240 -12.55 23.60 -8.93
CA MET A 240 -12.03 24.85 -8.35
C MET A 240 -12.87 26.07 -8.75
N HIS A 241 -13.18 26.17 -10.04
CA HIS A 241 -14.03 27.24 -10.57
C HIS A 241 -15.46 27.18 -10.01
N LYS A 242 -16.10 26.01 -10.04
CA LYS A 242 -17.44 25.76 -9.49
C LYS A 242 -17.56 26.14 -8.01
N HIS A 243 -16.49 26.00 -7.24
CA HIS A 243 -16.43 26.33 -5.82
C HIS A 243 -15.85 27.73 -5.56
N ASN A 244 -15.76 28.59 -6.59
CA ASN A 244 -15.26 29.96 -6.50
C ASN A 244 -13.84 30.09 -5.91
N ARG A 245 -12.99 29.09 -6.17
CA ARG A 245 -11.60 29.05 -5.75
C ARG A 245 -10.67 29.73 -6.76
N ILE A 246 -11.08 29.76 -8.02
CA ILE A 246 -10.44 30.46 -9.14
C ILE A 246 -11.51 31.20 -9.96
N ASN A 247 -11.11 32.26 -10.65
CA ASN A 247 -11.99 33.04 -11.53
C ASN A 247 -12.03 32.48 -12.97
N ASP A 248 -12.94 33.03 -13.81
CA ASP A 248 -13.14 32.60 -15.20
C ASP A 248 -11.86 32.65 -16.03
N LYS A 249 -11.05 33.72 -15.87
CA LYS A 249 -9.79 33.88 -16.59
C LYS A 249 -8.77 32.81 -16.18
N GLN A 250 -8.57 32.62 -14.88
CA GLN A 250 -7.67 31.59 -14.36
C GLN A 250 -8.08 30.18 -14.86
N TYR A 251 -9.37 29.89 -14.82
CA TYR A 251 -9.91 28.63 -15.34
C TYR A 251 -9.63 28.45 -16.83
N ALA A 252 -9.96 29.47 -17.64
CA ALA A 252 -9.79 29.39 -19.08
C ALA A 252 -8.32 29.28 -19.50
N ASP A 253 -7.42 30.01 -18.82
CA ASP A 253 -6.00 30.01 -19.13
C ASP A 253 -5.33 28.70 -18.69
N ALA A 254 -5.60 28.21 -17.50
CA ALA A 254 -5.03 26.96 -17.00
C ALA A 254 -5.51 25.74 -17.81
N LYS A 255 -6.75 25.75 -18.30
CA LYS A 255 -7.30 24.66 -19.11
C LYS A 255 -6.56 24.47 -20.43
N LYS A 256 -6.02 25.56 -21.05
CA LYS A 256 -5.27 25.51 -22.30
C LYS A 256 -3.90 24.88 -22.17
N ILE A 257 -3.35 24.79 -20.94
CA ILE A 257 -2.01 24.27 -20.69
C ILE A 257 -2.00 22.75 -20.88
N ASP A 258 -1.18 22.29 -21.83
CA ASP A 258 -0.83 20.87 -21.94
C ASP A 258 0.27 20.55 -20.93
N LEU A 259 -0.01 19.64 -20.01
CA LEU A 259 0.94 19.22 -18.96
C LEU A 259 2.24 18.67 -19.54
N LYS A 260 2.18 18.08 -20.73
CA LYS A 260 3.33 17.46 -21.39
C LYS A 260 4.46 18.44 -21.69
N ALA A 261 4.14 19.73 -21.88
CA ALA A 261 5.11 20.76 -22.18
C ALA A 261 6.12 21.01 -21.04
N ASN A 262 5.72 20.76 -19.79
CA ASN A 262 6.54 21.00 -18.60
C ASN A 262 6.95 19.71 -17.88
N LEU A 263 6.59 18.55 -18.44
CA LEU A 263 6.85 17.26 -17.83
C LEU A 263 8.34 16.90 -17.95
N VAL A 264 8.93 16.39 -16.87
CA VAL A 264 10.25 15.80 -16.90
C VAL A 264 10.23 14.54 -17.75
N GLU A 265 11.06 14.44 -18.77
CA GLU A 265 11.20 13.22 -19.57
C GLU A 265 11.77 12.09 -18.72
N ARG A 266 11.08 10.95 -18.71
CA ARG A 266 11.48 9.73 -17.99
C ARG A 266 11.20 8.51 -18.82
N THR A 267 12.20 7.64 -18.92
CA THR A 267 12.05 6.32 -19.52
C THR A 267 11.20 5.42 -18.61
N LYS A 268 10.64 4.35 -19.17
CA LYS A 268 9.88 3.36 -18.39
C LYS A 268 10.74 2.74 -17.27
N LYS A 269 12.05 2.55 -17.53
CA LYS A 269 13.00 2.01 -16.55
C LYS A 269 13.21 2.96 -15.36
N GLU A 270 13.38 4.27 -15.65
CA GLU A 270 13.54 5.28 -14.59
C GLU A 270 12.29 5.50 -13.72
N ARG A 271 11.12 5.16 -14.24
CA ARG A 271 9.85 5.22 -13.51
C ARG A 271 9.57 3.98 -12.67
N GLN A 272 10.17 2.84 -13.03
CA GLN A 272 10.11 1.67 -12.18
C GLN A 272 10.89 1.97 -10.90
N VAL A 273 10.23 1.71 -9.77
CA VAL A 273 10.86 1.77 -8.46
C VAL A 273 11.84 0.61 -8.38
N THR A 274 13.04 0.83 -8.87
CA THR A 274 14.16 -0.09 -8.69
C THR A 274 14.82 0.27 -7.36
N GLY A 275 14.95 -0.70 -6.47
CA GLY A 275 15.73 -0.53 -5.25
C GLY A 275 17.09 0.08 -5.57
N ASN A 276 17.63 0.77 -4.61
CA ASN A 276 18.85 1.58 -4.69
C ASN A 276 19.94 0.89 -5.53
N GLU A 277 20.27 1.44 -6.71
CA GLU A 277 21.22 0.85 -7.67
C GLU A 277 22.69 0.78 -7.15
N LYS A 278 22.94 1.31 -5.94
CA LYS A 278 24.32 1.43 -5.43
C LYS A 278 25.01 0.10 -5.12
N ASN A 279 24.26 -0.92 -4.73
CA ASN A 279 24.82 -2.21 -4.33
C ASN A 279 23.93 -3.36 -4.83
N PRO A 280 23.88 -3.62 -6.15
CA PRO A 280 23.04 -4.68 -6.73
C PRO A 280 23.45 -6.09 -6.27
N GLU A 281 24.68 -6.27 -5.82
CA GLU A 281 25.21 -7.52 -5.27
C GLU A 281 24.48 -7.99 -4.01
N TYR A 282 23.78 -7.09 -3.33
CA TYR A 282 22.98 -7.41 -2.14
C TYR A 282 21.50 -7.71 -2.47
N ASP A 283 21.05 -7.48 -3.69
CA ASP A 283 19.63 -7.55 -4.04
C ASP A 283 19.01 -8.95 -3.85
N SER A 284 19.78 -10.03 -4.12
CA SER A 284 19.32 -11.39 -3.83
C SER A 284 19.07 -11.62 -2.33
N TYR A 285 19.93 -11.09 -1.48
CA TYR A 285 19.79 -11.19 -0.03
C TYR A 285 18.61 -10.34 0.47
N VAL A 286 18.45 -9.15 -0.07
CA VAL A 286 17.33 -8.25 0.24
C VAL A 286 16.00 -8.88 -0.16
N ASN A 287 15.92 -9.51 -1.34
CA ASN A 287 14.75 -10.27 -1.79
C ASN A 287 14.40 -11.39 -0.80
N PHE A 288 15.39 -12.17 -0.39
CA PHE A 288 15.19 -13.21 0.62
C PHE A 288 14.66 -12.64 1.95
N VAL A 289 15.25 -11.57 2.47
CA VAL A 289 14.79 -10.91 3.70
C VAL A 289 13.34 -10.43 3.59
N GLN A 290 12.95 -9.85 2.46
CA GLN A 290 11.57 -9.42 2.22
C GLN A 290 10.59 -10.62 2.20
N SER A 291 11.00 -11.73 1.57
CA SER A 291 10.22 -12.97 1.54
C SER A 291 10.05 -13.54 2.96
N GLU A 292 11.12 -13.57 3.76
CA GLU A 292 11.07 -14.03 5.14
C GLU A 292 10.17 -13.15 6.02
N LEU A 293 10.17 -11.83 5.83
CA LEU A 293 9.26 -10.93 6.52
C LEU A 293 7.79 -11.25 6.21
N MET A 294 7.47 -11.54 4.94
CA MET A 294 6.11 -11.93 4.52
C MET A 294 5.65 -13.24 5.15
N ASN A 295 6.57 -14.20 5.30
CA ASN A 295 6.29 -15.50 5.87
C ASN A 295 6.32 -15.51 7.41
N ASN A 296 6.84 -14.45 8.03
CA ASN A 296 6.95 -14.35 9.48
C ASN A 296 5.57 -14.21 10.14
N LYS A 297 5.33 -15.00 11.19
CA LYS A 297 4.06 -15.04 11.92
C LYS A 297 3.57 -13.68 12.45
N TYR A 298 4.49 -12.72 12.71
CA TYR A 298 4.14 -11.37 13.18
C TYR A 298 3.72 -10.42 12.05
N PHE A 299 4.10 -10.72 10.81
CA PHE A 299 3.93 -9.83 9.66
C PHE A 299 3.05 -10.41 8.55
N LYS A 300 2.81 -11.73 8.51
CA LYS A 300 2.11 -12.40 7.40
C LYS A 300 0.70 -11.85 7.11
N ASP A 301 0.04 -11.28 8.13
CA ASP A 301 -1.28 -10.64 7.99
C ASP A 301 -1.19 -9.12 7.75
N LYS A 302 0.02 -8.57 7.61
CA LYS A 302 0.27 -7.16 7.37
C LYS A 302 0.68 -6.93 5.92
N ASN A 303 0.36 -5.75 5.40
CA ASN A 303 0.88 -5.34 4.10
C ASN A 303 2.40 -5.13 4.20
N LEU A 304 3.19 -5.75 3.31
CA LEU A 304 4.65 -5.62 3.29
C LEU A 304 5.08 -4.15 3.21
N GLY A 305 4.43 -3.35 2.36
CA GLY A 305 4.72 -1.92 2.24
C GLY A 305 4.59 -1.19 3.58
N SER A 306 3.55 -1.49 4.37
CA SER A 306 3.37 -0.89 5.71
C SER A 306 4.47 -1.33 6.69
N VAL A 307 4.88 -2.59 6.61
CA VAL A 307 6.00 -3.12 7.45
C VAL A 307 7.30 -2.42 7.10
N LEU A 308 7.60 -2.27 5.80
CA LEU A 308 8.82 -1.63 5.31
C LEU A 308 8.85 -0.11 5.57
N GLN A 309 7.72 0.50 5.86
CA GLN A 309 7.58 1.93 6.21
C GLN A 309 7.46 2.20 7.71
N SER A 310 7.55 1.16 8.54
CA SER A 310 7.37 1.29 9.99
C SER A 310 8.66 1.59 10.76
N GLY A 311 9.77 1.84 10.07
CA GLY A 311 11.07 2.14 10.70
C GLY A 311 11.75 0.93 11.34
N ILE A 312 11.31 -0.30 11.02
CA ILE A 312 11.94 -1.51 11.60
C ILE A 312 13.42 -1.61 11.20
N LYS A 313 14.21 -2.11 12.13
CA LYS A 313 15.62 -2.47 11.90
C LYS A 313 15.71 -3.99 11.82
N ILE A 314 16.27 -4.48 10.72
CA ILE A 314 16.38 -5.91 10.42
C ILE A 314 17.85 -6.27 10.47
N TYR A 315 18.23 -6.98 11.52
CA TYR A 315 19.59 -7.48 11.68
C TYR A 315 19.70 -8.88 11.10
N THR A 316 20.69 -9.09 10.25
CA THR A 316 20.90 -10.33 9.50
C THR A 316 22.24 -10.96 9.81
N ASN A 317 22.43 -12.21 9.40
CA ASN A 317 23.73 -12.90 9.45
C ASN A 317 24.59 -12.63 8.20
N MET A 318 24.17 -11.72 7.35
CA MET A 318 24.90 -11.40 6.10
C MET A 318 26.33 -10.94 6.41
N ASP A 319 27.26 -11.52 5.68
CA ASP A 319 28.64 -11.04 5.57
C ASP A 319 28.79 -10.35 4.22
N LYS A 320 29.07 -9.04 4.22
CA LYS A 320 29.14 -8.24 3.00
C LYS A 320 30.23 -8.73 2.05
N ASP A 321 31.40 -9.10 2.56
CA ASP A 321 32.54 -9.53 1.76
C ASP A 321 32.27 -10.89 1.11
N VAL A 322 31.66 -11.81 1.86
CA VAL A 322 31.25 -13.12 1.35
C VAL A 322 30.13 -12.97 0.32
N GLN A 323 29.15 -12.11 0.59
CA GLN A 323 28.05 -11.83 -0.35
C GLN A 323 28.55 -11.24 -1.67
N GLN A 324 29.43 -10.24 -1.60
CA GLN A 324 30.06 -9.64 -2.77
C GLN A 324 30.85 -10.70 -3.57
N THR A 325 31.70 -11.45 -2.89
CA THR A 325 32.50 -12.50 -3.51
C THR A 325 31.64 -13.56 -4.19
N LEU A 326 30.56 -14.00 -3.54
CA LEU A 326 29.63 -14.96 -4.11
C LEU A 326 28.99 -14.43 -5.39
N GLN A 327 28.46 -13.20 -5.35
CA GLN A 327 27.77 -12.61 -6.50
C GLN A 327 28.74 -12.36 -7.66
N ASP A 328 29.96 -11.90 -7.38
CA ASP A 328 31.00 -11.70 -8.40
C ASP A 328 31.41 -13.02 -9.07
N ARG A 329 31.56 -14.09 -8.29
CA ARG A 329 31.86 -15.43 -8.82
C ARG A 329 30.73 -15.95 -9.68
N ILE A 330 29.49 -15.74 -9.29
CA ILE A 330 28.32 -16.13 -10.07
C ILE A 330 28.20 -15.30 -11.34
N ASN A 331 28.46 -14.01 -11.30
CA ASN A 331 28.37 -13.15 -12.48
C ASN A 331 29.45 -13.47 -13.51
N ASN A 332 30.69 -13.74 -13.06
CA ASN A 332 31.89 -13.84 -13.90
C ASN A 332 32.43 -15.26 -14.01
N GLY A 333 31.67 -16.27 -13.59
CA GLY A 333 32.16 -17.65 -13.60
C GLY A 333 32.44 -18.18 -15.01
N SER A 334 33.60 -18.78 -15.19
CA SER A 334 34.02 -19.42 -16.47
C SER A 334 33.36 -20.79 -16.73
N PHE A 335 32.55 -21.26 -15.80
CA PHE A 335 31.88 -22.57 -15.87
C PHE A 335 30.56 -22.56 -16.65
N TYR A 336 30.06 -21.40 -17.06
CA TYR A 336 28.85 -21.29 -17.87
C TYR A 336 29.07 -21.70 -19.31
N LYS A 337 28.15 -22.52 -19.85
CA LYS A 337 28.18 -22.97 -21.23
C LYS A 337 27.52 -21.99 -22.20
N ASN A 338 26.62 -21.17 -21.70
CA ASN A 338 25.89 -20.15 -22.47
C ASN A 338 25.43 -19.00 -21.57
N GLU A 339 24.91 -17.93 -22.17
CA GLU A 339 24.46 -16.73 -21.44
C GLU A 339 23.16 -16.94 -20.66
N ASP A 340 22.32 -17.88 -21.06
CA ASP A 340 21.02 -18.16 -20.45
C ASP A 340 21.14 -19.01 -19.18
N GLN A 341 22.28 -19.62 -18.95
CA GLN A 341 22.50 -20.48 -17.80
C GLN A 341 22.51 -19.67 -16.50
N GLN A 342 21.65 -20.06 -15.55
CA GLN A 342 21.50 -19.44 -14.23
C GLN A 342 21.97 -20.38 -13.12
N VAL A 343 22.39 -19.81 -12.01
CA VAL A 343 22.81 -20.52 -10.79
C VAL A 343 22.22 -19.83 -9.57
N GLY A 344 21.51 -20.58 -8.73
CA GLY A 344 21.18 -20.16 -7.37
C GLY A 344 22.19 -20.77 -6.39
N ALA A 345 22.63 -19.99 -5.40
CA ALA A 345 23.56 -20.45 -4.38
C ALA A 345 23.31 -19.82 -3.01
N THR A 346 23.55 -20.59 -1.95
CA THR A 346 23.46 -20.14 -0.55
C THR A 346 24.72 -20.53 0.22
N ILE A 347 25.15 -19.66 1.12
CA ILE A 347 26.24 -19.94 2.07
C ILE A 347 25.68 -19.78 3.49
N LEU A 348 25.79 -20.84 4.27
CA LEU A 348 25.35 -20.89 5.66
C LEU A 348 26.55 -20.96 6.61
N ASP A 349 26.43 -20.33 7.76
CA ASP A 349 27.33 -20.55 8.88
C ASP A 349 27.07 -21.94 9.48
N SER A 350 28.09 -22.80 9.49
CA SER A 350 27.95 -24.21 9.92
C SER A 350 27.69 -24.36 11.41
N LYS A 351 27.95 -23.34 12.23
CA LYS A 351 27.74 -23.39 13.69
C LYS A 351 26.36 -22.89 14.09
N THR A 352 25.89 -21.83 13.41
CA THR A 352 24.64 -21.15 13.76
C THR A 352 23.48 -21.46 12.83
N GLY A 353 23.75 -21.99 11.62
CA GLY A 353 22.77 -22.16 10.55
C GLY A 353 22.35 -20.82 9.91
N GLY A 354 22.97 -19.71 10.30
CA GLY A 354 22.63 -18.40 9.77
C GLY A 354 23.01 -18.24 8.30
N LEU A 355 22.13 -17.61 7.51
CA LEU A 355 22.40 -17.30 6.11
C LEU A 355 23.44 -16.19 5.99
N VAL A 356 24.63 -16.53 5.50
CA VAL A 356 25.78 -15.61 5.36
C VAL A 356 25.74 -14.88 4.01
N ALA A 357 25.41 -15.60 2.96
CA ALA A 357 25.29 -15.04 1.61
C ALA A 357 24.28 -15.84 0.77
N ILE A 358 23.69 -15.19 -0.22
CA ILE A 358 22.75 -15.80 -1.19
C ILE A 358 22.85 -15.12 -2.53
N SER A 359 22.90 -15.90 -3.62
CA SER A 359 22.79 -15.40 -4.98
C SER A 359 21.57 -16.01 -5.68
N GLY A 360 20.70 -15.15 -6.18
CA GLY A 360 19.50 -15.54 -6.92
C GLY A 360 19.74 -15.77 -8.41
N GLY A 361 20.95 -15.53 -8.90
CA GLY A 361 21.27 -15.71 -10.32
C GLY A 361 22.39 -14.80 -10.83
N ARG A 362 22.79 -15.04 -12.07
CA ARG A 362 23.75 -14.16 -12.77
C ARG A 362 23.13 -12.79 -13.01
N ASN A 363 23.93 -11.75 -12.76
CA ASN A 363 23.54 -10.36 -12.98
C ASN A 363 22.22 -9.99 -12.30
N TYR A 364 21.91 -10.61 -11.17
CA TYR A 364 20.73 -10.30 -10.37
C TYR A 364 20.75 -8.83 -9.96
N LYS A 365 19.75 -8.06 -10.38
CA LYS A 365 19.78 -6.59 -10.25
C LYS A 365 18.55 -6.00 -9.56
N ASN A 366 17.57 -6.81 -9.22
CA ASN A 366 16.32 -6.28 -8.71
C ASN A 366 15.69 -7.24 -7.69
N VAL A 367 15.29 -6.69 -6.55
CA VAL A 367 14.62 -7.45 -5.47
C VAL A 367 13.28 -8.10 -5.89
N VAL A 368 12.77 -7.82 -7.09
CA VAL A 368 11.55 -8.44 -7.63
C VAL A 368 11.84 -9.51 -8.69
N GLU A 369 13.10 -9.73 -9.02
CA GLU A 369 13.49 -10.81 -9.92
C GLU A 369 13.33 -12.17 -9.24
N ARG A 370 13.15 -13.20 -10.06
CA ARG A 370 13.08 -14.58 -9.60
C ARG A 370 14.39 -14.99 -8.93
N ASN A 371 14.32 -15.38 -7.67
CA ASN A 371 15.50 -15.80 -6.90
C ASN A 371 15.69 -17.33 -7.05
N GLN A 372 16.63 -17.75 -7.90
CA GLN A 372 16.89 -19.16 -8.19
C GLN A 372 17.33 -19.96 -6.95
N ALA A 373 17.86 -19.31 -5.93
CA ALA A 373 18.27 -19.99 -4.70
C ALA A 373 17.08 -20.35 -3.78
N THR A 374 15.92 -19.72 -3.96
CA THR A 374 14.72 -19.97 -3.15
C THR A 374 13.58 -20.63 -3.93
N ASP A 375 13.66 -20.63 -5.26
CA ASP A 375 12.65 -21.26 -6.09
C ASP A 375 12.79 -22.80 -6.06
N PRO A 376 11.67 -23.53 -6.02
CA PRO A 376 11.69 -24.98 -6.07
C PRO A 376 12.28 -25.53 -7.39
N HIS A 377 13.24 -26.41 -7.27
CA HIS A 377 13.85 -27.12 -8.38
C HIS A 377 13.90 -28.63 -8.11
N PRO A 378 13.92 -29.49 -9.15
CA PRO A 378 14.17 -30.92 -8.98
C PRO A 378 15.52 -31.15 -8.30
N THR A 379 15.50 -31.82 -7.17
CA THR A 379 16.67 -32.00 -6.30
C THR A 379 17.64 -33.09 -6.83
N GLY A 380 17.12 -34.03 -7.58
CA GLY A 380 17.91 -35.19 -8.04
C GLY A 380 18.58 -35.91 -6.86
N SER A 381 19.80 -36.39 -7.08
CA SER A 381 20.57 -37.15 -6.09
C SER A 381 21.07 -36.34 -4.90
N SER A 382 20.97 -35.02 -4.94
CA SER A 382 21.35 -34.16 -3.80
C SER A 382 20.44 -34.35 -2.57
N LEU A 383 19.30 -35.01 -2.74
CA LEU A 383 18.37 -35.31 -1.64
C LEU A 383 18.77 -36.57 -0.85
N LYS A 384 19.66 -37.45 -1.39
CA LYS A 384 20.06 -38.69 -0.75
C LYS A 384 20.61 -38.54 0.65
N PRO A 385 21.43 -37.52 0.98
CA PRO A 385 21.91 -37.31 2.36
C PRO A 385 20.75 -37.21 3.37
N PHE A 386 19.66 -36.57 3.00
CA PHE A 386 18.52 -36.32 3.88
C PHE A 386 17.51 -37.49 3.89
N LEU A 387 17.24 -38.11 2.78
CA LEU A 387 16.21 -39.14 2.66
C LEU A 387 16.72 -40.60 2.84
N ALA A 388 18.00 -40.82 2.58
CA ALA A 388 18.59 -42.15 2.66
C ALA A 388 19.65 -42.25 3.75
N TYR A 389 20.73 -41.45 3.64
CA TYR A 389 21.88 -41.63 4.51
C TYR A 389 21.63 -41.14 5.96
N GLY A 390 20.99 -39.99 6.13
CA GLY A 390 20.61 -39.50 7.46
C GLY A 390 19.75 -40.48 8.24
N PRO A 391 18.62 -40.94 7.71
CA PRO A 391 17.80 -41.96 8.35
C PRO A 391 18.52 -43.30 8.61
N ALA A 392 19.38 -43.74 7.70
CA ALA A 392 20.16 -44.95 7.89
C ALA A 392 21.13 -44.83 9.07
N ILE A 393 21.81 -43.68 9.20
CA ILE A 393 22.72 -43.43 10.33
C ILE A 393 21.92 -43.23 11.62
N GLU A 394 20.87 -42.40 11.59
CA GLU A 394 20.14 -41.98 12.80
C GLU A 394 19.27 -43.11 13.36
N ASN A 395 18.48 -43.79 12.51
CA ASN A 395 17.47 -44.76 12.93
C ASN A 395 18.03 -46.20 12.91
N MET A 396 18.80 -46.55 11.88
CA MET A 396 19.35 -47.91 11.73
C MET A 396 20.74 -48.06 12.35
N LYS A 397 21.35 -46.97 12.82
CA LYS A 397 22.69 -46.92 13.42
C LYS A 397 23.79 -47.48 12.49
N TRP A 398 23.59 -47.36 11.18
CA TRP A 398 24.57 -47.79 10.20
C TRP A 398 25.80 -46.90 10.24
N SER A 399 26.98 -47.48 10.12
CA SER A 399 28.22 -46.76 9.93
C SER A 399 28.38 -46.34 8.47
N THR A 400 29.27 -45.39 8.20
CA THR A 400 29.56 -44.90 6.83
C THR A 400 30.18 -45.99 5.93
N ASN A 401 30.71 -47.08 6.51
CA ASN A 401 31.27 -48.22 5.82
C ASN A 401 30.31 -49.46 5.89
N HIS A 402 29.05 -49.27 6.23
CA HIS A 402 28.05 -50.36 6.21
C HIS A 402 27.89 -50.92 4.79
N ALA A 403 28.07 -52.21 4.67
CA ALA A 403 27.90 -52.89 3.38
C ALA A 403 26.42 -53.06 3.05
N VAL A 404 26.03 -52.64 1.86
CA VAL A 404 24.67 -52.81 1.32
C VAL A 404 24.76 -53.83 0.20
N GLN A 405 23.89 -54.82 0.24
CA GLN A 405 23.79 -55.81 -0.85
C GLN A 405 23.16 -55.14 -2.07
N ASP A 406 23.86 -55.18 -3.18
CA ASP A 406 23.38 -54.68 -4.46
C ASP A 406 22.83 -55.86 -5.28
N GLU A 407 21.50 -55.86 -5.48
CA GLU A 407 20.80 -56.91 -6.22
C GLU A 407 20.33 -56.38 -7.57
N SER A 408 20.25 -57.28 -8.56
CA SER A 408 19.82 -56.92 -9.92
C SER A 408 18.35 -56.53 -10.03
N SER A 409 17.55 -56.86 -9.02
CA SER A 409 16.13 -56.47 -8.93
C SER A 409 15.67 -56.38 -7.48
N TYR A 410 14.87 -55.38 -7.18
CA TYR A 410 14.24 -55.15 -5.88
C TYR A 410 12.73 -55.20 -6.03
N TRP A 411 12.05 -55.88 -5.11
CA TRP A 411 10.61 -55.78 -5.00
C TRP A 411 10.24 -54.49 -4.30
N VAL A 412 9.36 -53.73 -4.90
CA VAL A 412 8.78 -52.54 -4.28
C VAL A 412 7.33 -52.91 -3.90
N ASP A 413 7.01 -52.90 -2.61
CA ASP A 413 5.65 -53.16 -2.15
C ASP A 413 4.70 -52.12 -2.75
N GLY A 414 3.69 -52.59 -3.48
CA GLY A 414 2.61 -51.73 -4.00
C GLY A 414 2.69 -51.40 -5.49
N SER A 415 3.51 -52.07 -6.28
CA SER A 415 3.47 -51.99 -7.76
C SER A 415 2.65 -53.12 -8.38
#